data_e8709efe4096cf3e6365e56945894873
#
_entry.id   e8709efe4096cf3e6365e56945894873
#
_cell.length_a   1.000
_cell.length_b   1.000
_cell.length_c   1.000
_cell.angle_alpha   90.00
_cell.angle_beta   90.00
_cell.angle_gamma   90.00
#
_symmetry.space_group_name_H-M   'P 1'
#
loop_
_entity.id
_entity.type
_entity.pdbx_description
1 polymer ?
#
loop_
_entity_poly.entity_id
_entity_poly.type
_entity_poly.pdbx_seq_one_letter_code
_entity_poly.pdbx_strand_id
1 'polypeptide(L)'
;MSNLKRRVRNMSKVVILSAIMFVMVPVVAFGYERQYTKEDSIKVVTLIKKARKQPANTNMVIFFARQLLGIPYVSHTLEVNKTEQLVVNLRQLDCTTYVENVFALYLCMKDKKYSFDDFCDNIMKIRYRGGENPHYTIRLHYFTDWIEDNTSMNLCREIQSPVPPFSSVQKIKVGYMSANPSKYKMLKDNPDYLPEIAKSEKRLNTQEYRYIPKGKITNTSLLRKTIKDGDILALTTSLNGLDIQHVGFAVWHEDGLHLLNASSLRHHTVEEPQTLYTYLQKQKSMTGVRVVRLCK
;
A
#
# COMPACT_ATOMS: atom_id res chain seq x y z
N MET A 1 -72.96 51.52 -46.57
CA MET A 1 -72.90 52.21 -45.32
C MET A 1 -71.79 51.61 -44.47
N SER A 2 -70.93 52.44 -44.05
CA SER A 2 -69.82 52.37 -43.06
C SER A 2 -68.71 51.35 -43.25
N ASN A 3 -67.64 51.88 -43.66
CA ASN A 3 -66.28 51.33 -43.71
C ASN A 3 -65.71 51.16 -42.33
N LEU A 4 -65.17 49.98 -42.10
CA LEU A 4 -64.28 49.72 -40.94
C LEU A 4 -62.88 49.50 -41.45
N LYS A 5 -62.03 50.51 -41.32
CA LYS A 5 -60.61 50.46 -41.73
C LYS A 5 -59.81 49.50 -40.79
N ARG A 6 -59.23 48.52 -41.39
CA ARG A 6 -58.34 47.55 -40.83
C ARG A 6 -56.97 48.19 -40.48
N ARG A 7 -56.67 48.39 -39.23
CA ARG A 7 -55.36 48.89 -38.74
C ARG A 7 -54.43 47.67 -38.53
N VAL A 8 -53.50 47.48 -39.45
CA VAL A 8 -52.43 46.48 -39.29
C VAL A 8 -51.38 47.06 -38.36
N ARG A 9 -51.20 46.40 -37.23
CA ARG A 9 -50.20 46.76 -36.22
C ARG A 9 -48.94 45.90 -36.47
N ASN A 10 -47.87 46.50 -36.95
CA ASN A 10 -46.55 45.86 -37.05
C ASN A 10 -46.02 45.58 -35.64
N MET A 11 -45.95 44.31 -35.24
CA MET A 11 -45.22 43.87 -34.09
C MET A 11 -43.81 43.47 -34.54
N SER A 12 -42.84 44.31 -34.25
CA SER A 12 -41.43 43.99 -34.37
C SER A 12 -41.07 42.86 -33.40
N LYS A 13 -40.71 41.72 -33.91
CA LYS A 13 -40.13 40.63 -33.11
C LYS A 13 -38.70 40.99 -32.70
N VAL A 14 -38.55 41.46 -31.47
CA VAL A 14 -37.21 41.57 -30.86
C VAL A 14 -36.77 40.14 -30.47
N VAL A 15 -35.79 39.60 -31.23
CA VAL A 15 -35.11 38.36 -30.88
C VAL A 15 -34.01 38.75 -29.90
N ILE A 16 -34.21 38.46 -28.62
CA ILE A 16 -33.16 38.57 -27.60
C ILE A 16 -32.30 37.34 -27.74
N LEU A 17 -31.13 37.48 -28.34
CA LEU A 17 -30.08 36.46 -28.38
C LEU A 17 -29.37 36.50 -27.03
N SER A 18 -29.76 35.62 -26.11
CA SER A 18 -29.02 35.39 -24.86
C SER A 18 -27.71 34.65 -25.20
N ALA A 19 -26.62 35.38 -25.29
CA ALA A 19 -25.28 34.78 -25.34
C ALA A 19 -24.97 34.18 -23.97
N ILE A 20 -25.14 32.87 -23.83
CA ILE A 20 -24.62 32.12 -22.67
C ILE A 20 -23.11 32.09 -22.81
N MET A 21 -22.44 32.98 -22.08
CA MET A 21 -20.98 32.99 -21.96
C MET A 21 -20.60 31.77 -21.10
N PHE A 22 -20.16 30.69 -21.74
CA PHE A 22 -19.57 29.54 -21.05
C PHE A 22 -18.22 29.99 -20.48
N VAL A 23 -18.22 30.40 -19.22
CA VAL A 23 -16.96 30.61 -18.49
C VAL A 23 -16.34 29.23 -18.30
N MET A 24 -15.40 28.85 -19.17
CA MET A 24 -14.51 27.72 -18.88
C MET A 24 -13.65 28.11 -17.70
N VAL A 25 -14.09 27.70 -16.50
CA VAL A 25 -13.21 27.65 -15.33
C VAL A 25 -12.18 26.59 -15.66
N PRO A 26 -10.87 26.92 -15.75
CA PRO A 26 -9.86 25.88 -15.90
C PRO A 26 -9.96 25.00 -14.66
N VAL A 27 -10.36 23.74 -14.85
CA VAL A 27 -10.19 22.70 -13.82
C VAL A 27 -8.68 22.52 -13.72
N VAL A 28 -8.07 23.24 -12.79
CA VAL A 28 -6.70 22.94 -12.37
C VAL A 28 -6.79 21.59 -11.72
N ALA A 29 -6.51 20.55 -12.48
CA ALA A 29 -6.24 19.25 -11.91
C ALA A 29 -4.98 19.42 -11.04
N PHE A 30 -5.15 19.57 -9.73
CA PHE A 30 -4.06 19.47 -8.78
C PHE A 30 -3.56 18.01 -8.82
N GLY A 31 -2.76 17.72 -9.84
CA GLY A 31 -2.04 16.46 -9.93
C GLY A 31 -0.95 16.45 -8.88
N TYR A 32 -0.88 15.40 -8.08
CA TYR A 32 0.25 15.18 -7.17
C TYR A 32 1.53 14.91 -7.98
N GLU A 33 2.66 15.39 -7.45
CA GLU A 33 3.97 15.16 -8.08
C GLU A 33 4.37 13.69 -7.94
N ARG A 34 4.82 13.12 -9.06
CA ARG A 34 5.28 11.73 -9.16
C ARG A 34 6.76 11.69 -9.46
N GLN A 35 7.51 10.92 -8.70
CA GLN A 35 8.91 10.65 -8.98
C GLN A 35 9.10 9.20 -9.42
N TYR A 36 9.53 9.01 -10.64
CA TYR A 36 9.84 7.72 -11.23
C TYR A 36 10.79 7.87 -12.41
N THR A 37 11.35 6.76 -12.89
CA THR A 37 12.11 6.74 -14.14
C THR A 37 11.27 6.12 -15.27
N LYS A 38 11.66 6.38 -16.51
CA LYS A 38 11.04 5.72 -17.67
C LYS A 38 11.12 4.18 -17.58
N GLU A 39 12.20 3.68 -16.99
CA GLU A 39 12.39 2.25 -16.74
C GLU A 39 11.34 1.68 -15.78
N ASP A 40 11.02 2.40 -14.69
CA ASP A 40 9.99 1.99 -13.74
C ASP A 40 8.61 1.88 -14.43
N SER A 41 8.22 2.89 -15.22
CA SER A 41 6.94 2.89 -15.93
C SER A 41 6.85 1.77 -16.98
N ILE A 42 7.92 1.53 -17.74
CA ILE A 42 7.99 0.43 -18.70
C ILE A 42 7.88 -0.92 -17.98
N LYS A 43 8.58 -1.09 -16.86
CA LYS A 43 8.55 -2.31 -16.05
C LYS A 43 7.14 -2.62 -15.55
N VAL A 44 6.44 -1.64 -14.98
CA VAL A 44 5.04 -1.78 -14.52
C VAL A 44 4.14 -2.26 -15.65
N VAL A 45 4.12 -1.55 -16.79
CA VAL A 45 3.27 -1.89 -17.93
C VAL A 45 3.62 -3.27 -18.50
N THR A 46 4.91 -3.63 -18.51
CA THR A 46 5.37 -4.95 -18.96
C THR A 46 4.88 -6.06 -18.03
N LEU A 47 4.94 -5.86 -16.72
CA LEU A 47 4.46 -6.81 -15.73
C LEU A 47 2.94 -7.03 -15.85
N ILE A 48 2.18 -5.95 -16.01
CA ILE A 48 0.72 -6.03 -16.24
C ILE A 48 0.42 -6.79 -17.53
N LYS A 49 1.12 -6.51 -18.62
CA LYS A 49 0.97 -7.24 -19.90
C LYS A 49 1.28 -8.74 -19.76
N LYS A 50 2.31 -9.10 -18.99
CA LYS A 50 2.63 -10.51 -18.69
C LYS A 50 1.53 -11.18 -17.86
N ALA A 51 1.03 -10.48 -16.82
CA ALA A 51 -0.03 -10.99 -15.94
C ALA A 51 -1.33 -11.27 -16.69
N ARG A 52 -1.71 -10.43 -17.64
CA ARG A 52 -2.91 -10.64 -18.49
C ARG A 52 -2.87 -11.89 -19.36
N LYS A 53 -1.69 -12.46 -19.56
CA LYS A 53 -1.51 -13.71 -20.32
C LYS A 53 -1.50 -14.96 -19.44
N GLN A 54 -1.57 -14.79 -18.11
CA GLN A 54 -1.57 -15.93 -17.20
C GLN A 54 -2.94 -16.64 -17.17
N PRO A 55 -2.97 -17.93 -16.87
CA PRO A 55 -4.21 -18.65 -16.62
C PRO A 55 -5.07 -17.99 -15.53
N ALA A 56 -6.39 -18.10 -15.64
CA ALA A 56 -7.34 -17.45 -14.72
C ALA A 56 -7.19 -17.89 -13.24
N ASN A 57 -6.66 -19.08 -12.99
CA ASN A 57 -6.41 -19.61 -11.65
C ASN A 57 -5.05 -19.22 -11.06
N THR A 58 -4.24 -18.41 -11.76
CA THR A 58 -2.93 -17.95 -11.27
C THR A 58 -3.10 -17.07 -10.05
N ASN A 59 -2.33 -17.37 -8.98
CA ASN A 59 -2.22 -16.45 -7.85
C ASN A 59 -1.41 -15.23 -8.28
N MET A 60 -2.10 -14.12 -8.59
CA MET A 60 -1.47 -12.90 -9.11
C MET A 60 -0.53 -12.24 -8.12
N VAL A 61 -0.77 -12.37 -6.81
CA VAL A 61 0.14 -11.83 -5.78
C VAL A 61 1.49 -12.54 -5.87
N ILE A 62 1.48 -13.88 -5.86
CA ILE A 62 2.71 -14.68 -5.97
C ILE A 62 3.38 -14.48 -7.33
N PHE A 63 2.59 -14.39 -8.40
CA PHE A 63 3.12 -14.10 -9.73
C PHE A 63 3.92 -12.80 -9.73
N PHE A 64 3.35 -11.69 -9.29
CA PHE A 64 4.04 -10.40 -9.27
C PHE A 64 5.23 -10.39 -8.32
N ALA A 65 5.05 -10.97 -7.12
CA ALA A 65 6.12 -11.06 -6.15
C ALA A 65 7.36 -11.76 -6.73
N ARG A 66 7.17 -12.87 -7.46
CA ARG A 66 8.25 -13.59 -8.13
C ARG A 66 8.83 -12.86 -9.35
N GLN A 67 8.03 -12.03 -10.05
CA GLN A 67 8.57 -11.20 -11.14
C GLN A 67 9.50 -10.08 -10.64
N LEU A 68 9.49 -9.79 -9.35
CA LEU A 68 10.34 -8.78 -8.71
C LEU A 68 11.55 -9.40 -7.96
N LEU A 69 11.84 -10.70 -8.13
CA LEU A 69 13.01 -11.34 -7.50
C LEU A 69 14.33 -10.76 -8.02
N GLY A 70 15.35 -10.75 -7.16
CA GLY A 70 16.70 -10.27 -7.49
C GLY A 70 16.87 -8.74 -7.49
N ILE A 71 15.81 -7.97 -7.21
CA ILE A 71 15.93 -6.52 -7.10
C ILE A 71 16.72 -6.17 -5.83
N PRO A 72 17.72 -5.26 -5.90
CA PRO A 72 18.51 -4.85 -4.74
C PRO A 72 17.63 -4.31 -3.59
N TYR A 73 17.98 -4.71 -2.35
CA TYR A 73 17.41 -4.12 -1.15
C TYR A 73 18.05 -2.76 -0.86
N VAL A 74 17.23 -1.71 -0.81
CA VAL A 74 17.67 -0.38 -0.41
C VAL A 74 16.60 0.25 0.47
N SER A 75 16.96 0.62 1.69
CA SER A 75 16.07 1.35 2.60
C SER A 75 15.97 2.83 2.23
N HIS A 76 14.92 3.48 2.73
CA HIS A 76 14.71 4.93 2.58
C HIS A 76 14.58 5.45 1.15
N THR A 77 14.19 4.61 0.19
CA THR A 77 13.99 5.01 -1.21
C THR A 77 12.86 6.03 -1.40
N LEU A 78 12.00 6.21 -0.40
CA LEU A 78 10.93 7.22 -0.40
C LEU A 78 11.39 8.59 0.16
N GLU A 79 12.56 8.66 0.82
CA GLU A 79 13.08 9.87 1.50
C GLU A 79 14.02 10.71 0.61
N VAL A 80 13.83 10.66 -0.70
CA VAL A 80 14.78 11.25 -1.68
C VAL A 80 14.47 12.70 -2.05
N ASN A 81 13.26 13.17 -1.76
CA ASN A 81 12.80 14.51 -2.13
C ASN A 81 12.84 15.48 -0.93
N LYS A 82 12.76 16.78 -1.21
CA LYS A 82 12.63 17.83 -0.17
C LYS A 82 11.20 17.91 0.39
N THR A 83 10.22 17.63 -0.46
CA THR A 83 8.79 17.54 -0.14
C THR A 83 8.28 16.15 -0.47
N GLU A 84 7.21 15.71 0.19
CA GLU A 84 6.62 14.41 -0.08
C GLU A 84 6.08 14.35 -1.51
N GLN A 85 6.45 13.30 -2.22
CA GLN A 85 5.99 13.00 -3.58
C GLN A 85 5.65 11.53 -3.69
N LEU A 86 4.81 11.16 -4.64
CA LEU A 86 4.58 9.75 -4.94
C LEU A 86 5.81 9.14 -5.64
N VAL A 87 6.67 8.49 -4.86
CA VAL A 87 7.83 7.78 -5.41
C VAL A 87 7.42 6.39 -5.90
N VAL A 88 7.71 6.11 -7.19
CA VAL A 88 7.62 4.78 -7.79
C VAL A 88 9.04 4.31 -8.14
N ASN A 89 9.52 3.28 -7.46
CA ASN A 89 10.83 2.71 -7.69
C ASN A 89 10.72 1.17 -7.69
N LEU A 90 10.93 0.56 -8.87
CA LEU A 90 10.97 -0.90 -9.04
C LEU A 90 12.39 -1.41 -9.30
N ARG A 91 13.40 -0.57 -9.10
CA ARG A 91 14.83 -0.90 -9.29
C ARG A 91 15.54 -1.15 -7.96
N GLN A 92 14.97 -0.65 -6.87
CA GLN A 92 15.47 -0.76 -5.49
C GLN A 92 14.27 -0.81 -4.56
N LEU A 93 14.21 -1.81 -3.68
CA LEU A 93 13.06 -2.05 -2.82
C LEU A 93 13.50 -2.32 -1.38
N ASP A 94 12.74 -1.84 -0.42
CA ASP A 94 12.72 -2.37 0.94
C ASP A 94 11.53 -3.32 1.13
N CYS A 95 11.35 -3.87 2.32
CA CYS A 95 10.29 -4.84 2.58
C CYS A 95 8.89 -4.25 2.40
N THR A 96 8.67 -3.00 2.79
CA THR A 96 7.37 -2.32 2.67
C THR A 96 7.08 -1.95 1.23
N THR A 97 8.02 -1.30 0.55
CA THR A 97 7.84 -0.91 -0.86
C THR A 97 7.72 -2.11 -1.79
N TYR A 98 8.36 -3.25 -1.46
CA TYR A 98 8.12 -4.51 -2.17
C TYR A 98 6.67 -4.96 -2.06
N VAL A 99 6.12 -4.99 -0.84
CA VAL A 99 4.71 -5.37 -0.61
C VAL A 99 3.76 -4.41 -1.32
N GLU A 100 4.00 -3.11 -1.22
CA GLU A 100 3.16 -2.09 -1.86
C GLU A 100 3.15 -2.20 -3.38
N ASN A 101 4.32 -2.40 -4.02
CA ASN A 101 4.40 -2.55 -5.47
C ASN A 101 3.68 -3.81 -5.97
N VAL A 102 3.83 -4.94 -5.28
CA VAL A 102 3.11 -6.18 -5.61
C VAL A 102 1.60 -5.99 -5.43
N PHE A 103 1.19 -5.34 -4.35
CA PHE A 103 -0.23 -5.10 -4.08
C PHE A 103 -0.85 -4.17 -5.11
N ALA A 104 -0.18 -3.07 -5.48
CA ALA A 104 -0.66 -2.17 -6.52
C ALA A 104 -0.82 -2.86 -7.88
N LEU A 105 0.15 -3.71 -8.27
CA LEU A 105 0.05 -4.55 -9.47
C LEU A 105 -1.13 -5.53 -9.39
N TYR A 106 -1.35 -6.15 -8.22
CA TYR A 106 -2.51 -7.01 -7.98
C TYR A 106 -3.83 -6.25 -8.17
N LEU A 107 -3.96 -5.04 -7.60
CA LEU A 107 -5.15 -4.20 -7.76
C LEU A 107 -5.39 -3.83 -9.23
N CYS A 108 -4.34 -3.55 -10.00
CA CYS A 108 -4.49 -3.32 -11.44
C CYS A 108 -5.17 -4.51 -12.14
N MET A 109 -4.83 -5.74 -11.77
CA MET A 109 -5.46 -6.94 -12.35
C MET A 109 -6.87 -7.15 -11.84
N LYS A 110 -7.09 -6.99 -10.53
CA LYS A 110 -8.39 -7.12 -9.88
C LYS A 110 -9.43 -6.17 -10.48
N ASP A 111 -9.06 -4.89 -10.61
CA ASP A 111 -9.95 -3.82 -11.05
C ASP A 111 -9.98 -3.66 -12.58
N LYS A 112 -9.22 -4.51 -13.31
CA LYS A 112 -9.08 -4.46 -14.78
C LYS A 112 -8.61 -3.09 -15.29
N LYS A 113 -7.73 -2.45 -14.54
CA LYS A 113 -7.11 -1.16 -14.85
C LYS A 113 -5.62 -1.37 -15.11
N TYR A 114 -5.12 -1.05 -16.30
CA TYR A 114 -3.86 -1.60 -16.78
C TYR A 114 -2.81 -0.56 -17.16
N SER A 115 -3.09 0.73 -16.92
CA SER A 115 -2.14 1.81 -17.22
C SER A 115 -1.12 2.00 -16.10
N PHE A 116 -0.05 2.73 -16.39
CA PHE A 116 0.90 3.18 -15.36
C PHE A 116 0.24 4.15 -14.37
N ASP A 117 -0.69 4.98 -14.84
CA ASP A 117 -1.45 5.90 -13.98
C ASP A 117 -2.33 5.14 -12.99
N ASP A 118 -3.04 4.09 -13.43
CA ASP A 118 -3.81 3.21 -12.54
C ASP A 118 -2.93 2.58 -11.45
N PHE A 119 -1.71 2.18 -11.81
CA PHE A 119 -0.75 1.66 -10.85
C PHE A 119 -0.33 2.73 -9.84
N CYS A 120 -0.02 3.96 -10.28
CA CYS A 120 0.31 5.07 -9.40
C CYS A 120 -0.83 5.40 -8.43
N ASP A 121 -2.07 5.42 -8.92
CA ASP A 121 -3.26 5.65 -8.09
C ASP A 121 -3.44 4.53 -7.05
N ASN A 122 -3.11 3.28 -7.40
CA ASN A 122 -3.13 2.18 -6.45
C ASN A 122 -2.03 2.30 -5.40
N ILE A 123 -0.79 2.71 -5.77
CA ILE A 123 0.27 3.00 -4.79
C ILE A 123 -0.16 4.12 -3.85
N MET A 124 -0.77 5.17 -4.38
CA MET A 124 -1.27 6.28 -3.56
C MET A 124 -2.30 5.80 -2.53
N LYS A 125 -3.30 5.01 -2.95
CA LYS A 125 -4.30 4.41 -2.05
C LYS A 125 -3.68 3.55 -0.95
N ILE A 126 -2.67 2.76 -1.29
CA ILE A 126 -2.05 1.80 -0.36
C ILE A 126 -1.14 2.50 0.65
N ARG A 127 -0.43 3.55 0.25
CA ARG A 127 0.67 4.18 1.00
C ARG A 127 0.23 5.35 1.85
N TYR A 128 -0.80 6.07 1.44
CA TYR A 128 -1.23 7.30 2.11
C TYR A 128 -2.64 7.13 2.68
N ARG A 129 -2.85 7.66 3.86
CA ARG A 129 -4.11 7.57 4.61
C ARG A 129 -5.29 7.99 3.75
N GLY A 130 -6.30 7.12 3.68
CA GLY A 130 -7.52 7.33 2.90
C GLY A 130 -7.29 7.45 1.38
N GLY A 131 -6.09 7.16 0.88
CA GLY A 131 -5.73 7.36 -0.52
C GLY A 131 -5.61 8.82 -0.93
N GLU A 132 -5.38 9.72 0.02
CA GLU A 132 -5.23 11.16 -0.23
C GLU A 132 -3.89 11.48 -0.93
N ASN A 133 -3.79 12.71 -1.45
CA ASN A 133 -2.58 13.20 -2.11
C ASN A 133 -1.36 13.12 -1.20
N PRO A 134 -0.16 12.80 -1.72
CA PRO A 134 1.03 12.58 -0.93
C PRO A 134 1.37 13.75 0.01
N HIS A 135 1.44 13.44 1.29
CA HIS A 135 1.96 14.31 2.33
C HIS A 135 2.64 13.45 3.40
N TYR A 136 3.77 13.91 3.95
CA TYR A 136 4.59 13.09 4.84
C TYR A 136 3.83 12.60 6.08
N THR A 137 3.02 13.45 6.70
CA THR A 137 2.30 13.11 7.95
C THR A 137 1.14 12.14 7.77
N ILE A 138 0.65 11.96 6.53
CA ILE A 138 -0.39 10.98 6.20
C ILE A 138 0.15 9.74 5.49
N ARG A 139 1.46 9.69 5.22
CA ARG A 139 2.10 8.44 4.81
C ARG A 139 2.00 7.43 5.96
N LEU A 140 1.64 6.19 5.66
CA LEU A 140 1.41 5.14 6.65
C LEU A 140 2.74 4.54 7.10
N HIS A 141 3.41 5.23 8.05
CA HIS A 141 4.78 4.91 8.47
C HIS A 141 4.89 3.63 9.31
N TYR A 142 3.87 3.33 10.13
CA TYR A 142 3.79 2.11 10.92
C TYR A 142 2.94 1.08 10.21
N PHE A 143 3.39 -0.17 10.19
CA PHE A 143 2.69 -1.18 9.39
C PHE A 143 1.32 -1.56 10.01
N THR A 144 1.12 -1.37 11.30
CA THR A 144 -0.22 -1.47 11.92
C THR A 144 -1.17 -0.41 11.35
N ASP A 145 -0.71 0.83 11.23
CA ASP A 145 -1.48 1.92 10.62
C ASP A 145 -1.82 1.63 9.15
N TRP A 146 -0.83 1.07 8.43
CA TRP A 146 -0.99 0.61 7.05
C TRP A 146 -2.08 -0.48 6.94
N ILE A 147 -2.09 -1.46 7.85
CA ILE A 147 -3.11 -2.52 7.87
C ILE A 147 -4.49 -1.95 8.17
N GLU A 148 -4.61 -1.08 9.18
CA GLU A 148 -5.89 -0.48 9.57
C GLU A 148 -6.51 0.33 8.43
N ASP A 149 -5.73 1.22 7.81
CA ASP A 149 -6.21 2.10 6.75
C ASP A 149 -6.62 1.31 5.50
N ASN A 150 -5.77 0.39 5.04
CA ASN A 150 -6.09 -0.47 3.90
C ASN A 150 -7.27 -1.41 4.17
N THR A 151 -7.49 -1.82 5.44
CA THR A 151 -8.67 -2.59 5.85
C THR A 151 -9.93 -1.72 5.80
N SER A 152 -9.86 -0.47 6.27
CA SER A 152 -11.00 0.45 6.24
C SER A 152 -11.46 0.76 4.81
N MET A 153 -10.54 0.77 3.86
CA MET A 153 -10.80 0.93 2.43
C MET A 153 -11.21 -0.38 1.72
N ASN A 154 -11.38 -1.49 2.45
CA ASN A 154 -11.69 -2.81 1.88
C ASN A 154 -10.67 -3.32 0.85
N LEU A 155 -9.42 -2.92 0.94
CA LEU A 155 -8.33 -3.39 0.07
C LEU A 155 -7.73 -4.70 0.60
N CYS A 156 -7.70 -4.85 1.91
CA CYS A 156 -7.24 -6.06 2.60
C CYS A 156 -8.05 -6.29 3.89
N ARG A 157 -7.76 -7.38 4.56
CA ARG A 157 -8.28 -7.67 5.93
C ARG A 157 -7.23 -8.39 6.75
N GLU A 158 -7.12 -8.05 8.01
CA GLU A 158 -6.29 -8.80 8.95
C GLU A 158 -7.00 -10.06 9.42
N ILE A 159 -6.27 -11.18 9.46
CA ILE A 159 -6.76 -12.46 9.94
C ILE A 159 -6.29 -12.62 11.39
N GLN A 160 -7.24 -12.75 12.33
CA GLN A 160 -6.96 -12.88 13.77
C GLN A 160 -7.61 -14.10 14.41
N SER A 161 -8.23 -14.94 13.59
CA SER A 161 -8.91 -16.18 14.02
C SER A 161 -8.67 -17.30 13.00
N PRO A 162 -8.80 -18.58 13.37
CA PRO A 162 -9.23 -19.10 14.68
C PRO A 162 -8.18 -18.97 15.79
N VAL A 163 -8.57 -19.26 17.02
CA VAL A 163 -7.67 -19.37 18.16
C VAL A 163 -7.73 -20.80 18.70
N PRO A 164 -6.61 -21.61 18.56
CA PRO A 164 -5.36 -21.32 17.86
C PRO A 164 -5.53 -21.20 16.33
N PRO A 165 -4.54 -20.72 15.52
CA PRO A 165 -3.14 -20.49 15.89
C PRO A 165 -2.82 -19.10 16.42
N PHE A 166 -3.75 -18.11 16.34
CA PHE A 166 -3.55 -16.73 16.81
C PHE A 166 -3.65 -16.65 18.34
N SER A 167 -2.70 -17.27 19.05
CA SER A 167 -2.76 -17.50 20.49
C SER A 167 -2.09 -16.43 21.35
N SER A 168 -1.47 -15.42 20.75
CA SER A 168 -0.83 -14.32 21.47
C SER A 168 -1.43 -12.98 21.06
N VAL A 169 -1.27 -11.97 21.92
CA VAL A 169 -1.75 -10.59 21.70
C VAL A 169 -0.55 -9.64 21.71
N GLN A 170 -0.47 -8.82 20.68
CA GLN A 170 0.46 -7.69 20.60
C GLN A 170 -0.29 -6.42 21.01
N LYS A 171 0.13 -5.82 22.12
CA LYS A 171 -0.25 -4.44 22.48
C LYS A 171 0.66 -3.50 21.74
N ILE A 172 0.10 -2.59 20.95
CA ILE A 172 0.89 -1.66 20.15
C ILE A 172 1.56 -0.64 21.07
N LYS A 173 2.87 -0.47 20.90
CA LYS A 173 3.71 0.49 21.61
C LYS A 173 4.70 1.12 20.62
N VAL A 174 4.18 1.99 19.75
CA VAL A 174 4.97 2.73 18.77
C VAL A 174 5.33 4.13 19.30
N GLY A 175 6.38 4.73 18.77
CA GLY A 175 6.88 6.02 19.21
C GLY A 175 8.32 6.27 18.75
N TYR A 176 8.81 5.43 17.82
CA TYR A 176 10.20 5.52 17.37
C TYR A 176 10.47 6.79 16.58
N MET A 177 9.54 7.24 15.75
CA MET A 177 9.71 8.43 14.90
C MET A 177 9.69 9.70 15.75
N SER A 178 8.71 9.87 16.64
CA SER A 178 8.61 11.05 17.51
C SER A 178 9.77 11.14 18.52
N ALA A 179 10.28 9.99 18.99
CA ALA A 179 11.44 9.93 19.88
C ALA A 179 12.80 10.14 19.17
N ASN A 180 12.85 9.97 17.85
CA ASN A 180 14.09 10.04 17.06
C ASN A 180 13.94 10.89 15.78
N PRO A 181 13.40 12.11 15.82
CA PRO A 181 13.08 12.89 14.61
C PRO A 181 14.32 13.19 13.76
N SER A 182 15.50 13.31 14.37
CA SER A 182 16.76 13.56 13.66
C SER A 182 17.20 12.43 12.72
N LYS A 183 16.64 11.20 12.90
CA LYS A 183 16.92 10.06 12.01
C LYS A 183 16.08 10.09 10.73
N TYR A 184 15.07 10.92 10.66
CA TYR A 184 14.17 11.07 9.53
C TYR A 184 14.38 12.43 8.88
N LYS A 185 14.93 12.44 7.67
CA LYS A 185 15.27 13.67 6.95
C LYS A 185 14.09 14.64 6.90
N MET A 186 12.89 14.15 6.58
CA MET A 186 11.68 14.96 6.46
C MET A 186 11.26 15.59 7.81
N LEU A 187 11.40 14.87 8.94
CA LEU A 187 11.10 15.41 10.26
C LEU A 187 12.16 16.40 10.73
N LYS A 188 13.43 16.13 10.39
CA LYS A 188 14.54 17.05 10.68
C LYS A 188 14.38 18.38 9.94
N ASP A 189 14.01 18.29 8.65
CA ASP A 189 13.87 19.48 7.79
C ASP A 189 12.53 20.21 8.01
N ASN A 190 11.51 19.51 8.55
CA ASN A 190 10.15 20.04 8.79
C ASN A 190 9.68 19.68 10.22
N PRO A 191 10.14 20.37 11.25
CA PRO A 191 9.79 20.07 12.66
C PRO A 191 8.27 20.13 12.94
N ASP A 192 7.54 20.93 12.17
CA ASP A 192 6.08 21.10 12.28
C ASP A 192 5.28 19.83 11.94
N TYR A 193 5.91 18.82 11.32
CA TYR A 193 5.29 17.52 11.07
C TYR A 193 5.24 16.63 12.32
N LEU A 194 6.11 16.91 13.31
CA LEU A 194 6.27 16.06 14.50
C LEU A 194 4.98 15.89 15.34
N PRO A 195 4.17 16.95 15.59
CA PRO A 195 2.92 16.79 16.32
C PRO A 195 1.93 15.80 15.67
N GLU A 196 1.81 15.81 14.34
CA GLU A 196 0.89 14.89 13.62
C GLU A 196 1.41 13.46 13.66
N ILE A 197 2.73 13.25 13.54
CA ILE A 197 3.33 11.93 13.72
C ILE A 197 3.06 11.40 15.13
N ALA A 198 3.33 12.21 16.16
CA ALA A 198 3.09 11.84 17.56
C ALA A 198 1.61 11.55 17.86
N LYS A 199 0.69 12.27 17.22
CA LYS A 199 -0.76 12.02 17.30
C LYS A 199 -1.13 10.64 16.70
N SER A 200 -0.57 10.30 15.55
CA SER A 200 -0.76 8.98 14.93
C SER A 200 -0.20 7.86 15.81
N GLU A 201 1.00 8.02 16.37
CA GLU A 201 1.59 7.07 17.32
C GLU A 201 0.72 6.88 18.56
N LYS A 202 0.22 7.98 19.15
CA LYS A 202 -0.69 7.93 20.31
C LYS A 202 -1.97 7.17 20.01
N ARG A 203 -2.55 7.36 18.82
CA ARG A 203 -3.75 6.64 18.39
C ARG A 203 -3.49 5.13 18.28
N LEU A 204 -2.38 4.74 17.66
CA LEU A 204 -2.00 3.33 17.50
C LEU A 204 -1.76 2.65 18.85
N ASN A 205 -1.21 3.35 19.84
CA ASN A 205 -0.88 2.81 21.17
C ASN A 205 -2.11 2.41 22.00
N THR A 206 -3.32 2.63 21.51
CA THR A 206 -4.57 2.13 22.13
C THR A 206 -5.01 0.76 21.60
N GLN A 207 -4.31 0.21 20.60
CA GLN A 207 -4.74 -0.96 19.85
C GLN A 207 -4.05 -2.25 20.31
N GLU A 208 -4.76 -3.37 20.11
CA GLU A 208 -4.26 -4.72 20.38
C GLU A 208 -4.62 -5.65 19.21
N TYR A 209 -3.67 -6.51 18.81
CA TYR A 209 -3.88 -7.46 17.70
C TYR A 209 -3.42 -8.86 18.06
N ARG A 210 -4.20 -9.85 17.63
CA ARG A 210 -3.77 -11.25 17.78
C ARG A 210 -2.72 -11.60 16.72
N TYR A 211 -1.76 -12.42 17.13
CA TYR A 211 -0.72 -12.92 16.24
C TYR A 211 -0.39 -14.39 16.53
N ILE A 212 0.28 -15.03 15.59
CA ILE A 212 0.78 -16.40 15.71
C ILE A 212 2.20 -16.31 16.26
N PRO A 213 2.50 -16.82 17.49
CA PRO A 213 3.84 -16.81 18.06
C PRO A 213 4.83 -17.58 17.17
N LYS A 214 6.09 -17.12 17.08
CA LYS A 214 7.11 -17.75 16.22
C LYS A 214 7.31 -19.24 16.46
N GLY A 215 7.15 -19.73 17.69
CA GLY A 215 7.23 -21.15 18.03
C GLY A 215 6.05 -22.00 17.51
N LYS A 216 4.98 -21.35 17.01
CA LYS A 216 3.80 -22.03 16.44
C LYS A 216 3.75 -21.98 14.91
N ILE A 217 4.75 -21.40 14.25
CA ILE A 217 4.85 -21.34 12.78
C ILE A 217 5.41 -22.67 12.25
N THR A 218 4.67 -23.74 12.41
CA THR A 218 5.06 -25.10 12.02
C THR A 218 4.22 -25.61 10.86
N ASN A 219 4.72 -26.65 10.16
CA ASN A 219 4.02 -27.21 8.99
C ASN A 219 2.85 -28.12 9.43
N THR A 220 1.74 -27.52 9.85
CA THR A 220 0.52 -28.21 10.29
C THR A 220 -0.65 -27.94 9.36
N SER A 221 -1.61 -28.87 9.33
CA SER A 221 -2.85 -28.70 8.55
C SER A 221 -3.64 -27.47 8.99
N LEU A 222 -3.63 -27.12 10.27
CA LEU A 222 -4.27 -25.92 10.79
C LEU A 222 -3.63 -24.66 10.20
N LEU A 223 -2.29 -24.58 10.20
CA LEU A 223 -1.58 -23.41 9.68
C LEU A 223 -1.77 -23.29 8.18
N ARG A 224 -1.73 -24.39 7.41
CA ARG A 224 -2.03 -24.42 5.96
C ARG A 224 -3.48 -24.01 5.63
N LYS A 225 -4.43 -24.32 6.51
CA LYS A 225 -5.82 -23.84 6.36
C LYS A 225 -5.95 -22.34 6.66
N THR A 226 -5.16 -21.82 7.58
CA THR A 226 -5.24 -20.43 8.07
C THR A 226 -4.49 -19.46 7.18
N ILE A 227 -3.23 -19.72 6.86
CA ILE A 227 -2.37 -18.89 6.01
C ILE A 227 -2.43 -19.42 4.58
N LYS A 228 -2.62 -18.53 3.62
CA LYS A 228 -2.69 -18.86 2.18
C LYS A 228 -1.52 -18.25 1.44
N ASP A 229 -1.16 -18.85 0.31
CA ASP A 229 -0.18 -18.26 -0.61
C ASP A 229 -0.64 -16.86 -1.02
N GLY A 230 0.26 -15.89 -0.90
CA GLY A 230 0.00 -14.49 -1.19
C GLY A 230 -0.57 -13.68 -0.01
N ASP A 231 -0.83 -14.29 1.17
CA ASP A 231 -1.09 -13.50 2.37
C ASP A 231 0.16 -12.69 2.73
N ILE A 232 -0.02 -11.44 3.15
CA ILE A 232 1.07 -10.63 3.70
C ILE A 232 1.34 -11.10 5.13
N LEU A 233 2.60 -11.37 5.42
CA LEU A 233 3.10 -11.73 6.74
C LEU A 233 3.79 -10.52 7.36
N ALA A 234 3.19 -9.94 8.40
CA ALA A 234 3.77 -8.85 9.17
C ALA A 234 4.45 -9.43 10.43
N LEU A 235 5.79 -9.40 10.43
CA LEU A 235 6.61 -10.01 11.48
C LEU A 235 6.67 -9.10 12.69
N THR A 236 6.00 -9.50 13.78
CA THR A 236 5.91 -8.74 15.03
C THR A 236 7.25 -8.69 15.76
N THR A 237 7.47 -7.65 16.55
CA THR A 237 8.77 -7.42 17.22
C THR A 237 8.62 -7.07 18.70
N SER A 238 9.69 -7.33 19.45
CA SER A 238 9.90 -6.84 20.83
C SER A 238 10.74 -5.57 20.90
N LEU A 239 11.18 -5.01 19.76
CA LEU A 239 11.93 -3.76 19.74
C LEU A 239 11.05 -2.61 20.19
N ASN A 240 11.59 -1.79 21.11
CA ASN A 240 10.86 -0.66 21.66
C ASN A 240 10.55 0.38 20.58
N GLY A 241 9.32 0.90 20.60
CA GLY A 241 8.86 1.94 19.67
C GLY A 241 8.46 1.48 18.28
N LEU A 242 8.52 0.14 17.99
CA LEU A 242 8.14 -0.45 16.73
C LEU A 242 7.02 -1.50 16.91
N ASP A 243 6.18 -1.63 15.91
CA ASP A 243 5.10 -2.64 15.84
C ASP A 243 5.50 -3.86 15.03
N ILE A 244 5.97 -3.65 13.80
CA ILE A 244 6.37 -4.67 12.84
C ILE A 244 7.82 -4.41 12.42
N GLN A 245 8.63 -5.45 12.43
CA GLN A 245 10.05 -5.36 12.08
C GLN A 245 10.31 -5.68 10.61
N HIS A 246 9.47 -6.51 9.99
CA HIS A 246 9.65 -6.95 8.62
C HIS A 246 8.34 -7.44 8.01
N VAL A 247 8.22 -7.37 6.69
CA VAL A 247 7.05 -7.81 5.95
C VAL A 247 7.44 -8.57 4.68
N GLY A 248 6.54 -9.45 4.22
CA GLY A 248 6.67 -10.20 2.98
C GLY A 248 5.42 -11.01 2.70
N PHE A 249 5.47 -11.89 1.69
CA PHE A 249 4.36 -12.75 1.32
C PHE A 249 4.57 -14.19 1.75
N ALA A 250 3.48 -14.85 2.12
CA ALA A 250 3.44 -16.26 2.43
C ALA A 250 3.55 -17.10 1.15
N VAL A 251 4.42 -18.09 1.16
CA VAL A 251 4.51 -19.13 0.13
C VAL A 251 4.65 -20.50 0.80
N TRP A 252 3.75 -21.42 0.50
CA TRP A 252 3.82 -22.78 0.99
C TRP A 252 4.63 -23.68 0.08
N HIS A 253 5.64 -24.33 0.65
CA HIS A 253 6.39 -25.44 0.05
C HIS A 253 6.03 -26.76 0.76
N GLU A 254 6.59 -27.87 0.31
CA GLU A 254 6.36 -29.18 0.93
C GLU A 254 6.89 -29.22 2.37
N ASP A 255 8.07 -28.63 2.60
CA ASP A 255 8.75 -28.57 3.91
C ASP A 255 8.13 -27.56 4.88
N GLY A 256 7.34 -26.59 4.40
CA GLY A 256 6.69 -25.61 5.26
C GLY A 256 6.35 -24.28 4.61
N LEU A 257 6.08 -23.30 5.46
CA LEU A 257 5.81 -21.92 5.06
C LEU A 257 7.13 -21.18 4.83
N HIS A 258 7.27 -20.53 3.70
CA HIS A 258 8.40 -19.68 3.33
C HIS A 258 7.99 -18.20 3.23
N LEU A 259 8.99 -17.31 3.26
CA LEU A 259 8.80 -15.88 3.13
C LEU A 259 9.36 -15.38 1.80
N LEU A 260 8.51 -14.75 1.00
CA LEU A 260 8.88 -14.06 -0.22
C LEU A 260 8.94 -12.57 0.09
N ASN A 261 10.15 -11.96 0.07
CA ASN A 261 10.38 -10.64 0.65
C ASN A 261 11.53 -9.88 -0.01
N ALA A 262 11.64 -8.56 0.26
CA ALA A 262 12.88 -7.84 0.06
C ALA A 262 13.71 -7.94 1.33
N SER A 263 14.78 -8.72 1.26
CA SER A 263 15.57 -9.11 2.42
C SER A 263 16.78 -8.21 2.63
N SER A 264 16.83 -7.51 3.76
CA SER A 264 18.02 -6.75 4.17
C SER A 264 19.22 -7.66 4.47
N LEU A 265 18.95 -8.92 4.85
CA LEU A 265 20.00 -9.91 5.13
C LEU A 265 20.61 -10.49 3.83
N ARG A 266 19.80 -10.60 2.77
CA ARG A 266 20.23 -11.11 1.47
C ARG A 266 20.62 -9.99 0.50
N HIS A 267 20.33 -8.74 0.88
CA HIS A 267 20.56 -7.54 0.06
C HIS A 267 19.77 -7.48 -1.26
N HIS A 268 18.74 -8.31 -1.40
CA HIS A 268 17.83 -8.31 -2.57
C HIS A 268 16.47 -8.95 -2.24
N THR A 269 15.55 -8.83 -3.17
CA THR A 269 14.26 -9.54 -3.11
C THR A 269 14.47 -11.02 -3.36
N VAL A 270 13.93 -11.85 -2.48
CA VAL A 270 14.18 -13.30 -2.45
C VAL A 270 12.97 -14.07 -1.92
N GLU A 271 12.77 -15.27 -2.43
CA GLU A 271 12.00 -16.31 -1.78
C GLU A 271 12.97 -17.05 -0.85
N GLU A 272 12.82 -16.90 0.47
CA GLU A 272 13.79 -17.42 1.45
C GLU A 272 13.92 -18.94 1.31
N PRO A 273 15.14 -19.46 1.18
CA PRO A 273 15.36 -20.90 0.98
C PRO A 273 15.09 -21.74 2.22
N GLN A 274 14.98 -21.11 3.39
CA GLN A 274 14.63 -21.73 4.66
C GLN A 274 13.17 -21.45 5.02
N THR A 275 12.55 -22.37 5.78
CA THR A 275 11.19 -22.16 6.27
C THR A 275 11.11 -20.91 7.14
N LEU A 276 9.93 -20.26 7.19
CA LEU A 276 9.68 -19.11 8.04
C LEU A 276 9.92 -19.45 9.53
N TYR A 277 9.63 -20.69 9.95
CA TYR A 277 9.99 -21.15 11.30
C TYR A 277 11.48 -20.99 11.56
N THR A 278 12.33 -21.55 10.70
CA THR A 278 13.79 -21.48 10.83
C THR A 278 14.29 -20.03 10.75
N TYR A 279 13.71 -19.22 9.86
CA TYR A 279 14.02 -17.79 9.75
C TYR A 279 13.74 -17.07 11.07
N LEU A 280 12.55 -17.23 11.64
CA LEU A 280 12.13 -16.54 12.86
C LEU A 280 12.94 -16.97 14.10
N GLN A 281 13.37 -18.24 14.19
CA GLN A 281 14.20 -18.70 15.32
C GLN A 281 15.56 -17.99 15.36
N LYS A 282 16.11 -17.62 14.21
CA LYS A 282 17.38 -16.87 14.11
C LYS A 282 17.23 -15.38 14.45
N GLN A 283 15.99 -14.86 14.50
CA GLN A 283 15.69 -13.45 14.77
C GLN A 283 15.26 -13.27 16.23
N LYS A 284 16.17 -12.76 17.08
CA LYS A 284 15.93 -12.64 18.52
C LYS A 284 14.74 -11.73 18.86
N SER A 285 14.65 -10.59 18.17
CA SER A 285 13.61 -9.56 18.40
C SER A 285 12.26 -9.89 17.77
N MET A 286 12.19 -10.77 16.78
CA MET A 286 10.91 -11.15 16.18
C MET A 286 10.14 -12.10 17.09
N THR A 287 8.87 -11.81 17.33
CA THR A 287 8.02 -12.53 18.29
C THR A 287 7.02 -13.47 17.62
N GLY A 288 6.61 -13.18 16.39
CA GLY A 288 5.64 -13.97 15.63
C GLY A 288 5.16 -13.28 14.37
N VAL A 289 3.93 -13.59 13.95
CA VAL A 289 3.39 -13.15 12.66
C VAL A 289 1.93 -12.71 12.80
N ARG A 290 1.61 -11.52 12.32
CA ARG A 290 0.26 -11.09 11.96
C ARG A 290 0.03 -11.40 10.48
N VAL A 291 -1.19 -11.75 10.11
CA VAL A 291 -1.53 -12.21 8.76
C VAL A 291 -2.54 -11.27 8.13
N VAL A 292 -2.22 -10.74 6.95
CA VAL A 292 -3.09 -9.83 6.21
C VAL A 292 -3.40 -10.42 4.84
N ARG A 293 -4.69 -10.50 4.52
CA ARG A 293 -5.16 -11.07 3.26
C ARG A 293 -5.74 -10.01 2.36
N LEU A 294 -5.28 -9.96 1.12
CA LEU A 294 -5.82 -9.05 0.11
C LEU A 294 -7.26 -9.44 -0.24
N CYS A 295 -8.13 -8.44 -0.40
CA CYS A 295 -9.52 -8.64 -0.81
C CYS A 295 -9.58 -8.99 -2.30
N LYS A 296 -10.40 -10.01 -2.63
CA LYS A 296 -10.64 -10.47 -4.00
C LYS A 296 -11.58 -9.53 -4.74
#